data_5d1a7f8a5d567715460d30e8608b8ee3
#
_entry.id   5d1a7f8a5d567715460d30e8608b8ee3
#
_cell.length_a   1.000
_cell.length_b   1.000
_cell.length_c   1.000
_cell.angle_alpha   90.00
_cell.angle_beta   90.00
_cell.angle_gamma   90.00
#
_symmetry.space_group_name_H-M   'P 1'
#
loop_
_entity.id
_entity.type
_entity.pdbx_description
1 polymer ?
#
loop_
_entity_poly.entity_id
_entity_poly.type
_entity_poly.pdbx_seq_one_letter_code
_entity_poly.pdbx_strand_id
1 'polypeptide(L)'
;MTRTVYLSGEFVPEEEAKISIFDSAVSLGDTVTDSVRTFGHRPFKLQEHVQRLYKSLKVARIDPGCEPAELLAITDQVLEKNLPLLAPHEDYWLVYNISRGRFVMGPDPTLQLGGATVMIFNQPLDLRGWASYYEHGCHAVTAMSRAVPSLSLIHI
;
A
#
# COMPACT_ATOMS: atom_id res chain seq x y z
N MET A 1 -3.88 17.69 14.43
CA MET A 1 -4.39 16.31 14.36
C MET A 1 -3.50 15.55 13.39
N THR A 2 -3.09 14.36 13.76
CA THR A 2 -2.21 13.49 12.95
C THR A 2 -3.03 12.42 12.23
N ARG A 3 -2.56 11.94 11.10
CA ARG A 3 -3.25 10.88 10.37
C ARG A 3 -3.17 9.56 11.13
N THR A 4 -4.22 8.77 11.00
CA THR A 4 -4.28 7.40 11.51
C THR A 4 -3.94 6.45 10.37
N VAL A 5 -3.10 5.48 10.64
CA VAL A 5 -2.78 4.37 9.73
C VAL A 5 -3.14 3.05 10.40
N TYR A 6 -3.41 2.03 9.59
CA TYR A 6 -3.56 0.66 10.08
C TYR A 6 -2.23 -0.07 9.87
N LEU A 7 -1.74 -0.71 10.94
CA LEU A 7 -0.51 -1.48 10.94
C LEU A 7 -0.74 -2.81 11.66
N SER A 8 -0.89 -3.90 10.89
CA SER A 8 -0.92 -5.30 11.38
C SER A 8 -1.81 -5.54 12.60
N GLY A 9 -3.05 -5.07 12.55
CA GLY A 9 -4.05 -5.28 13.61
C GLY A 9 -4.38 -4.03 14.43
N GLU A 10 -3.59 -2.96 14.32
CA GLU A 10 -3.76 -1.77 15.14
C GLU A 10 -3.94 -0.50 14.30
N PHE A 11 -4.76 0.43 14.79
CA PHE A 11 -4.85 1.78 14.27
C PHE A 11 -3.94 2.68 15.09
N VAL A 12 -2.90 3.20 14.47
CA VAL A 12 -1.89 4.02 15.14
C VAL A 12 -1.72 5.39 14.47
N PRO A 13 -1.30 6.42 15.20
CA PRO A 13 -0.86 7.68 14.59
C PRO A 13 0.29 7.44 13.60
N GLU A 14 0.38 8.20 12.51
CA GLU A 14 1.39 8.01 11.47
C GLU A 14 2.84 8.08 12.01
N GLU A 15 3.11 8.92 13.00
CA GLU A 15 4.43 9.04 13.63
C GLU A 15 4.81 7.82 14.49
N GLU A 16 3.84 7.03 14.91
CA GLU A 16 4.03 5.79 15.66
C GLU A 16 4.08 4.55 14.76
N ALA A 17 3.68 4.68 13.49
CA ALA A 17 3.68 3.59 12.52
C ALA A 17 5.12 3.21 12.14
N LYS A 18 5.65 2.20 12.82
CA LYS A 18 7.03 1.72 12.64
C LYS A 18 7.04 0.26 12.27
N ILE A 19 7.86 -0.09 11.30
CA ILE A 19 8.12 -1.49 10.92
C ILE A 19 9.56 -1.85 11.23
N SER A 20 9.80 -3.14 11.42
CA SER A 20 11.14 -3.66 11.69
C SER A 20 12.04 -3.49 10.46
N ILE A 21 13.34 -3.19 10.68
CA ILE A 21 14.36 -3.25 9.62
C ILE A 21 14.53 -4.67 9.06
N PHE A 22 14.09 -5.69 9.82
CA PHE A 22 14.06 -7.09 9.38
C PHE A 22 12.76 -7.46 8.67
N ASP A 23 11.87 -6.50 8.39
CA ASP A 23 10.73 -6.76 7.53
C ASP A 23 11.19 -6.97 6.09
N SER A 24 10.58 -7.92 5.41
CA SER A 24 10.93 -8.27 4.03
C SER A 24 10.71 -7.11 3.05
N ALA A 25 9.75 -6.22 3.34
CA ALA A 25 9.55 -5.00 2.56
C ALA A 25 10.79 -4.09 2.58
N VAL A 26 11.43 -3.95 3.76
CA VAL A 26 12.59 -3.06 3.93
C VAL A 26 13.86 -3.69 3.35
N SER A 27 14.10 -4.95 3.66
CA SER A 27 15.37 -5.59 3.33
C SER A 27 15.43 -6.18 1.92
N LEU A 28 14.27 -6.62 1.37
CA LEU A 28 14.19 -7.37 0.13
C LEU A 28 13.26 -6.74 -0.92
N GLY A 29 12.44 -5.76 -0.52
CA GLY A 29 11.37 -5.25 -1.38
C GLY A 29 10.25 -6.27 -1.62
N ASP A 30 10.14 -7.31 -0.78
CA ASP A 30 9.14 -8.38 -0.89
C ASP A 30 7.80 -7.89 -0.33
N THR A 31 7.10 -7.12 -1.14
CA THR A 31 5.83 -6.50 -0.79
C THR A 31 4.90 -6.44 -2.00
N VAL A 32 3.61 -6.57 -1.76
CA VAL A 32 2.55 -6.32 -2.73
C VAL A 32 1.90 -4.99 -2.40
N THR A 33 1.83 -4.12 -3.39
CA THR A 33 1.24 -2.78 -3.25
C THR A 33 0.04 -2.63 -4.18
N ASP A 34 -1.02 -2.02 -3.69
CA ASP A 34 -2.12 -1.50 -4.48
C ASP A 34 -2.49 -0.10 -3.99
N SER A 35 -3.06 0.72 -4.85
CA SER A 35 -3.45 2.07 -4.47
C SER A 35 -4.77 2.47 -5.12
N VAL A 36 -5.56 3.22 -4.35
CA VAL A 36 -6.89 3.69 -4.73
C VAL A 36 -6.97 5.19 -4.48
N ARG A 37 -7.47 5.95 -5.45
CA ARG A 37 -7.82 7.34 -5.18
C ARG A 37 -9.27 7.49 -4.75
N THR A 38 -9.58 8.56 -4.04
CA THR A 38 -10.97 9.00 -3.85
C THR A 38 -11.38 10.01 -4.92
N PHE A 39 -12.70 10.15 -5.09
CA PHE A 39 -13.36 11.23 -5.81
C PHE A 39 -14.50 11.75 -4.93
N GLY A 40 -14.42 13.00 -4.51
CA GLY A 40 -15.36 13.56 -3.54
C GLY A 40 -15.41 12.71 -2.26
N HIS A 41 -14.24 12.34 -1.75
CA HIS A 41 -14.03 11.52 -0.55
C HIS A 41 -14.49 10.05 -0.65
N ARG A 42 -14.93 9.59 -1.82
CA ARG A 42 -15.36 8.20 -2.04
C ARG A 42 -14.30 7.42 -2.79
N PRO A 43 -13.82 6.28 -2.28
CA PRO A 43 -12.86 5.44 -2.97
C PRO A 43 -13.40 4.96 -4.31
N PHE A 44 -12.59 5.10 -5.36
CA PHE A 44 -13.01 4.65 -6.69
C PHE A 44 -12.71 3.16 -6.87
N LYS A 45 -13.76 2.38 -7.15
CA LYS A 45 -13.65 0.92 -7.41
C LYS A 45 -12.89 0.15 -6.32
N LEU A 46 -13.14 0.48 -5.07
CA LEU A 46 -12.41 -0.11 -3.93
C LEU A 46 -12.46 -1.65 -3.93
N GLN A 47 -13.61 -2.23 -4.22
CA GLN A 47 -13.76 -3.69 -4.23
C GLN A 47 -12.89 -4.35 -5.31
N GLU A 48 -12.83 -3.79 -6.52
CA GLU A 48 -12.01 -4.30 -7.61
C GLU A 48 -10.50 -4.19 -7.28
N HIS A 49 -10.09 -3.10 -6.62
CA HIS A 49 -8.73 -2.93 -6.13
C HIS A 49 -8.37 -3.99 -5.09
N VAL A 50 -9.21 -4.22 -4.09
CA VAL A 50 -8.98 -5.26 -3.08
C VAL A 50 -8.94 -6.65 -3.71
N GLN A 51 -9.84 -6.95 -4.66
CA GLN A 51 -9.80 -8.22 -5.39
C GLN A 51 -8.48 -8.39 -6.17
N ARG A 52 -7.99 -7.33 -6.81
CA ARG A 52 -6.69 -7.35 -7.52
C ARG A 52 -5.54 -7.55 -6.55
N LEU A 53 -5.55 -6.85 -5.41
CA LEU A 53 -4.57 -7.01 -4.34
C LEU A 53 -4.48 -8.47 -3.88
N TYR A 54 -5.62 -9.11 -3.59
CA TYR A 54 -5.63 -10.52 -3.17
C TYR A 54 -5.18 -11.50 -4.26
N LYS A 55 -5.46 -11.21 -5.54
CA LYS A 55 -4.88 -11.99 -6.65
C LYS A 55 -3.36 -11.88 -6.67
N SER A 56 -2.82 -10.69 -6.46
CA SER A 56 -1.38 -10.45 -6.41
C SER A 56 -0.74 -11.11 -5.19
N LEU A 57 -1.36 -11.01 -4.02
CA LEU A 57 -0.92 -11.68 -2.79
C LEU A 57 -0.86 -13.20 -2.96
N LYS A 58 -1.89 -13.79 -3.61
CA LYS A 58 -1.91 -15.23 -3.91
C LYS A 58 -0.74 -15.64 -4.80
N VAL A 59 -0.43 -14.85 -5.84
CA VAL A 59 0.71 -15.10 -6.74
C VAL A 59 2.04 -14.98 -5.97
N ALA A 60 2.18 -13.94 -5.14
CA ALA A 60 3.36 -13.73 -4.30
C ALA A 60 3.45 -14.74 -3.13
N ARG A 61 2.39 -15.55 -2.88
CA ARG A 61 2.28 -16.46 -1.72
C ARG A 61 2.46 -15.71 -0.40
N ILE A 62 1.83 -14.55 -0.29
CA ILE A 62 1.73 -13.78 0.95
C ILE A 62 0.31 -13.91 1.47
N ASP A 63 0.17 -14.42 2.68
CA ASP A 63 -1.11 -14.48 3.39
C ASP A 63 -1.24 -13.25 4.29
N PRO A 64 -2.18 -12.33 4.01
CA PRO A 64 -2.36 -11.13 4.82
C PRO A 64 -2.96 -11.42 6.20
N GLY A 65 -3.43 -12.64 6.46
CA GLY A 65 -4.04 -13.03 7.72
C GLY A 65 -5.46 -12.50 7.93
N CYS A 66 -6.09 -11.93 6.90
CA CYS A 66 -7.48 -11.46 6.94
C CYS A 66 -8.17 -11.69 5.60
N GLU A 67 -9.50 -11.77 5.62
CA GLU A 67 -10.30 -11.92 4.42
C GLU A 67 -10.55 -10.57 3.70
N PRO A 68 -10.84 -10.57 2.38
CA PRO A 68 -11.10 -9.35 1.62
C PRO A 68 -12.16 -8.44 2.24
N ALA A 69 -13.22 -9.01 2.81
CA ALA A 69 -14.29 -8.24 3.45
C ALA A 69 -13.82 -7.52 4.72
N GLU A 70 -12.94 -8.16 5.48
CA GLU A 70 -12.32 -7.55 6.67
C GLU A 70 -11.38 -6.43 6.28
N LEU A 71 -10.55 -6.62 5.23
CA LEU A 71 -9.67 -5.58 4.72
C LEU A 71 -10.46 -4.35 4.24
N LEU A 72 -11.61 -4.56 3.59
CA LEU A 72 -12.51 -3.47 3.20
C LEU A 72 -13.03 -2.69 4.42
N ALA A 73 -13.49 -3.40 5.46
CA ALA A 73 -13.97 -2.76 6.69
C ALA A 73 -12.87 -1.98 7.42
N ILE A 74 -11.65 -2.49 7.44
CA ILE A 74 -10.48 -1.77 7.98
C ILE A 74 -10.20 -0.51 7.14
N THR A 75 -10.29 -0.62 5.83
CA THR A 75 -10.08 0.49 4.91
C THR A 75 -11.06 1.63 5.15
N ASP A 76 -12.35 1.30 5.30
CA ASP A 76 -13.38 2.28 5.60
C ASP A 76 -13.09 3.01 6.92
N GLN A 77 -12.62 2.29 7.95
CA GLN A 77 -12.24 2.91 9.22
C GLN A 77 -11.02 3.83 9.09
N VAL A 78 -10.00 3.47 8.29
CA VAL A 78 -8.85 4.35 8.02
C VAL A 78 -9.32 5.64 7.34
N LEU A 79 -10.20 5.52 6.34
CA LEU A 79 -10.75 6.67 5.64
C LEU A 79 -11.59 7.56 6.57
N GLU A 80 -12.52 6.99 7.33
CA GLU A 80 -13.37 7.73 8.25
C GLU A 80 -12.57 8.52 9.30
N LYS A 81 -11.52 7.90 9.87
CA LYS A 81 -10.65 8.56 10.87
C LYS A 81 -9.88 9.74 10.29
N ASN A 82 -9.55 9.69 9.00
CA ASN A 82 -8.72 10.70 8.35
C ASN A 82 -9.52 11.74 7.55
N LEU A 83 -10.79 11.47 7.24
CA LEU A 83 -11.67 12.39 6.50
C LEU A 83 -11.70 13.80 7.11
N PRO A 84 -11.76 13.98 8.44
CA PRO A 84 -11.76 15.32 9.05
C PRO A 84 -10.49 16.13 8.82
N LEU A 85 -9.42 15.51 8.33
CA LEU A 85 -8.13 16.16 8.05
C LEU A 85 -8.05 16.74 6.62
N LEU A 86 -9.03 16.43 5.78
CA LEU A 86 -9.11 16.92 4.40
C LEU A 86 -9.98 18.18 4.29
N ALA A 87 -9.56 19.09 3.43
CA ALA A 87 -10.46 20.14 2.97
C ALA A 87 -11.55 19.54 2.05
N PRO A 88 -12.74 20.18 1.96
CA PRO A 88 -13.87 19.65 1.18
C PRO A 88 -13.60 19.38 -0.31
N HIS A 89 -12.59 20.05 -0.87
CA HIS A 89 -12.19 19.93 -2.28
C HIS A 89 -10.99 19.02 -2.52
N GLU A 90 -10.44 18.43 -1.45
CA GLU A 90 -9.30 17.53 -1.52
C GLU A 90 -9.76 16.07 -1.54
N ASP A 91 -8.94 15.23 -2.09
CA ASP A 91 -9.11 13.79 -2.14
C ASP A 91 -7.91 13.08 -1.54
N TYR A 92 -8.08 11.79 -1.23
CA TYR A 92 -7.02 10.92 -0.75
C TYR A 92 -6.45 10.03 -1.84
N TRP A 93 -5.19 9.72 -1.67
CA TRP A 93 -4.53 8.54 -2.20
C TRP A 93 -4.39 7.51 -1.07
N LEU A 94 -5.17 6.45 -1.16
CA LEU A 94 -5.15 5.31 -0.25
C LEU A 94 -4.15 4.29 -0.78
N VAL A 95 -3.30 3.77 0.09
CA VAL A 95 -2.24 2.83 -0.26
C VAL A 95 -2.35 1.60 0.62
N TYR A 96 -2.28 0.44 -0.01
CA TYR A 96 -2.03 -0.85 0.62
C TYR A 96 -0.58 -1.25 0.38
N ASN A 97 0.11 -1.62 1.43
CA ASN A 97 1.43 -2.22 1.38
C ASN A 97 1.42 -3.47 2.26
N ILE A 98 1.54 -4.63 1.66
CA ILE A 98 1.49 -5.90 2.38
C ILE A 98 2.76 -6.68 2.08
N SER A 99 3.61 -6.83 3.09
CA SER A 99 4.84 -7.61 2.99
C SER A 99 4.65 -9.00 3.55
N ARG A 100 5.61 -9.88 3.28
CA ARG A 100 5.69 -11.20 3.89
C ARG A 100 5.93 -11.14 5.40
N GLY A 101 6.29 -9.98 5.94
CA GLY A 101 6.62 -9.78 7.33
C GLY A 101 8.11 -9.98 7.63
N ARG A 102 8.41 -10.19 8.90
CA ARG A 102 9.79 -10.38 9.35
C ARG A 102 10.33 -11.73 8.88
N PHE A 103 11.55 -11.72 8.39
CA PHE A 103 12.24 -12.93 7.94
C PHE A 103 13.52 -13.17 8.72
N VAL A 104 14.00 -14.41 8.69
CA VAL A 104 15.30 -14.81 9.23
C VAL A 104 16.18 -15.24 8.07
N MET A 105 17.38 -14.67 7.99
CA MET A 105 18.38 -15.17 7.04
C MET A 105 18.82 -16.58 7.45
N GLY A 106 18.55 -17.55 6.59
CA GLY A 106 18.86 -18.96 6.86
C GLY A 106 18.68 -19.80 5.60
N PRO A 107 18.92 -21.11 5.69
CA PRO A 107 18.78 -22.04 4.56
C PRO A 107 17.34 -22.16 4.07
N ASP A 108 16.36 -21.79 4.88
CA ASP A 108 14.94 -21.77 4.50
C ASP A 108 14.48 -20.31 4.27
N PRO A 109 14.41 -19.87 3.00
CA PRO A 109 13.99 -18.52 2.66
C PRO A 109 12.50 -18.25 2.91
N THR A 110 11.72 -19.28 3.24
CA THR A 110 10.28 -19.17 3.53
C THR A 110 9.97 -18.96 5.00
N LEU A 111 10.99 -19.01 5.86
CA LEU A 111 10.82 -18.86 7.30
C LEU A 111 10.39 -17.43 7.64
N GLN A 112 9.13 -17.30 8.05
CA GLN A 112 8.51 -16.04 8.49
C GLN A 112 8.46 -15.98 10.02
N LEU A 113 8.67 -14.79 10.56
CA LEU A 113 8.45 -14.52 11.98
C LEU A 113 7.23 -13.60 12.15
N GLY A 114 6.10 -14.18 12.53
CA GLY A 114 4.94 -13.40 12.96
C GLY A 114 3.91 -13.06 11.89
N GLY A 115 3.95 -13.68 10.71
CA GLY A 115 2.98 -13.42 9.63
C GLY A 115 3.28 -12.17 8.81
N ALA A 116 2.38 -11.83 7.90
CA ALA A 116 2.50 -10.68 7.02
C ALA A 116 2.42 -9.34 7.78
N THR A 117 3.13 -8.34 7.31
CA THR A 117 2.93 -6.96 7.77
C THR A 117 1.95 -6.27 6.85
N VAL A 118 0.78 -5.93 7.37
CA VAL A 118 -0.29 -5.25 6.64
C VAL A 118 -0.27 -3.76 6.97
N MET A 119 -0.06 -2.93 5.96
CA MET A 119 -0.04 -1.48 6.10
C MET A 119 -1.12 -0.87 5.21
N ILE A 120 -2.04 -0.10 5.82
CA ILE A 120 -3.06 0.68 5.10
C ILE A 120 -2.98 2.12 5.59
N PHE A 121 -2.69 3.00 4.66
CA PHE A 121 -2.56 4.42 4.97
C PHE A 121 -3.07 5.26 3.81
N ASN A 122 -3.34 6.52 4.08
CA ASN A 122 -3.75 7.46 3.07
C ASN A 122 -3.02 8.79 3.25
N GLN A 123 -2.89 9.52 2.16
CA GLN A 123 -2.32 10.85 2.13
C GLN A 123 -3.12 11.73 1.17
N PRO A 124 -3.12 13.06 1.38
CA PRO A 124 -3.77 13.97 0.45
C PRO A 124 -3.23 13.78 -0.97
N LEU A 125 -4.12 13.79 -1.96
CA LEU A 125 -3.77 13.69 -3.36
C LEU A 125 -3.41 15.09 -3.88
N ASP A 126 -2.13 15.37 -4.05
CA ASP A 126 -1.66 16.66 -4.57
C ASP A 126 -1.85 16.76 -6.09
N LEU A 127 -3.06 17.15 -6.50
CA LEU A 127 -3.36 17.41 -7.91
C LEU A 127 -2.72 18.71 -8.43
N ARG A 128 -2.40 19.66 -7.55
CA ARG A 128 -1.80 20.95 -7.94
C ARG A 128 -0.35 20.76 -8.38
N GLY A 129 0.40 19.90 -7.67
CA GLY A 129 1.77 19.59 -8.06
C GLY A 129 1.87 18.96 -9.45
N TRP A 130 0.80 18.29 -9.91
CA TRP A 130 0.76 17.66 -11.23
C TRP A 130 0.10 18.52 -12.32
N ALA A 131 -0.56 19.63 -11.95
CA ALA A 131 -1.31 20.45 -12.90
C ALA A 131 -0.46 20.94 -14.07
N SER A 132 0.79 21.32 -13.83
CA SER A 132 1.71 21.79 -14.87
C SER A 132 2.02 20.74 -15.94
N TYR A 133 1.99 19.44 -15.58
CA TYR A 133 2.23 18.37 -16.56
C TYR A 133 1.10 18.21 -17.56
N TYR A 134 -0.12 18.63 -17.20
CA TYR A 134 -1.26 18.63 -18.13
C TYR A 134 -1.20 19.78 -19.12
N GLU A 135 -0.54 20.88 -18.77
CA GLU A 135 -0.37 22.04 -19.66
C GLU A 135 0.88 21.94 -20.55
N HIS A 136 1.99 21.51 -19.95
CA HIS A 136 3.30 21.57 -20.61
C HIS A 136 3.87 20.18 -20.95
N GLY A 137 3.22 19.13 -20.52
CA GLY A 137 3.76 17.78 -20.59
C GLY A 137 4.94 17.55 -19.64
N CYS A 138 5.61 16.41 -19.81
CA CYS A 138 6.84 16.10 -19.10
C CYS A 138 7.88 15.50 -20.05
N HIS A 139 9.16 15.66 -19.72
CA HIS A 139 10.23 15.01 -20.46
C HIS A 139 10.37 13.56 -20.01
N ALA A 140 10.16 12.62 -20.93
CA ALA A 140 10.30 11.19 -20.66
C ALA A 140 11.59 10.66 -21.28
N VAL A 141 12.36 9.90 -20.51
CA VAL A 141 13.58 9.26 -20.96
C VAL A 141 13.43 7.75 -20.85
N THR A 142 13.72 7.04 -21.95
CA THR A 142 13.80 5.59 -21.91
C THR A 142 15.14 5.18 -21.30
N ALA A 143 15.12 4.57 -20.13
CA ALA A 143 16.34 4.08 -19.49
C ALA A 143 16.92 2.90 -20.27
N MET A 144 18.26 2.83 -20.32
CA MET A 144 18.96 1.68 -20.95
C MET A 144 18.80 0.40 -20.11
N SER A 145 18.63 0.52 -18.80
CA SER A 145 18.30 -0.61 -17.93
C SER A 145 16.86 -1.04 -18.20
N ARG A 146 16.68 -2.26 -18.62
CA ARG A 146 15.33 -2.82 -18.77
C ARG A 146 14.76 -3.12 -17.38
N ALA A 147 13.50 -2.76 -17.17
CA ALA A 147 12.75 -3.30 -16.03
C ALA A 147 12.86 -4.83 -16.11
N VAL A 148 13.09 -5.45 -14.97
CA VAL A 148 13.02 -6.91 -14.85
C VAL A 148 11.69 -7.35 -15.46
N PRO A 149 11.62 -8.45 -16.24
CA PRO A 149 10.37 -8.92 -16.83
C PRO A 149 9.26 -8.92 -15.82
N SER A 150 8.02 -8.69 -16.26
CA SER A 150 6.82 -8.55 -15.38
C SER A 150 6.65 -9.65 -14.33
N LEU A 151 7.31 -10.78 -14.53
CA LEU A 151 7.46 -11.87 -13.56
C LEU A 151 8.24 -11.47 -12.29
N SER A 152 9.09 -10.48 -12.30
CA SER A 152 9.95 -10.19 -11.14
C SER A 152 9.44 -9.04 -10.27
N LEU A 153 8.54 -8.19 -10.77
CA LEU A 153 7.86 -7.20 -9.94
C LEU A 153 6.68 -7.79 -9.17
N ILE A 154 6.26 -9.00 -9.51
CA ILE A 154 5.12 -9.71 -8.91
C ILE A 154 5.51 -11.12 -8.45
N HIS A 155 6.72 -11.60 -8.81
CA HIS A 155 7.09 -13.02 -8.69
C HIS A 155 8.50 -13.25 -8.13
N ILE A 156 8.99 -12.36 -7.28
CA ILE A 156 10.19 -12.70 -6.52
C ILE A 156 9.82 -13.60 -5.35
#